data_456df89efbb65097ab62e3fe3879d461
#
_entry.id   456df89efbb65097ab62e3fe3879d461
#
_cell.length_a   1.000
_cell.length_b   1.000
_cell.length_c   1.000
_cell.angle_alpha   90.00
_cell.angle_beta   90.00
_cell.angle_gamma   90.00
#
_symmetry.space_group_name_H-M   'P 1'
#
loop_
_entity.id
_entity.type
_entity.pdbx_description
1 polymer ?
#
loop_
_entity_poly.entity_id
_entity_poly.type
_entity_poly.pdbx_seq_one_letter_code
_entity_poly.pdbx_strand_id
1 'polypeptide(L)'
;MTSVKVHGIDVSNTGSFVLFGGINVLESRDLAMRACEEYVRVTQKLGIPYVFKASFDKANRSSIHSYRGPGLEEGMRIFQDVKAAFGVPVITDVHEPWQAQQVAEVVDVLQLPAFLARQTDLVVALAKTGKVINIKKPQFLSPGQMANIVEKFKEAGNDQLILCDRGTCLGYDNLVVDMLGFGVMKKTTGDLPVIFDVTHALQQREAGAAASGGRCCRRCRVPRGDGSWGRPRVRARASRAGTNRGRPPATW
;
A
#
# COMPACT_ATOMS: atom_id res chain seq x y z
N MET A 1 24.62 -5.97 -3.43
CA MET A 1 23.18 -5.81 -3.78
C MET A 1 22.38 -6.55 -2.72
N THR A 2 21.47 -5.86 -2.09
CA THR A 2 20.68 -6.43 -0.99
C THR A 2 19.42 -7.07 -1.57
N SER A 3 19.16 -8.33 -1.24
CA SER A 3 17.88 -9.00 -1.53
C SER A 3 17.25 -9.49 -0.24
N VAL A 4 15.93 -9.55 -0.22
CA VAL A 4 15.13 -10.06 0.89
C VAL A 4 14.27 -11.21 0.37
N LYS A 5 14.27 -12.34 1.07
CA LYS A 5 13.49 -13.51 0.67
C LYS A 5 12.12 -13.51 1.35
N VAL A 6 11.06 -13.53 0.54
CA VAL A 6 9.68 -13.70 0.99
C VAL A 6 9.18 -15.05 0.51
N HIS A 7 9.14 -16.05 1.38
CA HIS A 7 8.66 -17.41 1.04
C HIS A 7 9.23 -17.95 -0.29
N GLY A 8 10.56 -17.82 -0.48
CA GLY A 8 11.25 -18.26 -1.70
C GLY A 8 11.27 -17.24 -2.85
N ILE A 9 10.53 -16.15 -2.77
CA ILE A 9 10.58 -15.05 -3.74
C ILE A 9 11.71 -14.09 -3.36
N ASP A 10 12.65 -13.86 -4.28
CA ASP A 10 13.70 -12.86 -4.09
C ASP A 10 13.17 -11.46 -4.45
N VAL A 11 13.11 -10.58 -3.45
CA VAL A 11 12.76 -9.17 -3.64
C VAL A 11 14.03 -8.34 -3.62
N SER A 12 14.36 -7.68 -4.73
CA SER A 12 15.57 -6.87 -4.88
C SER A 12 15.37 -5.73 -5.87
N ASN A 13 16.29 -4.78 -5.89
CA ASN A 13 16.25 -3.64 -6.82
C ASN A 13 16.67 -3.98 -8.25
N THR A 14 17.22 -5.16 -8.48
CA THR A 14 17.77 -5.61 -9.78
C THR A 14 17.13 -6.90 -10.28
N GLY A 15 16.28 -7.51 -9.46
CA GLY A 15 15.56 -8.74 -9.79
C GLY A 15 14.32 -8.51 -10.65
N SER A 16 13.58 -9.59 -10.87
CA SER A 16 12.30 -9.55 -11.55
C SER A 16 11.28 -8.72 -10.75
N PHE A 17 10.31 -8.13 -11.46
CA PHE A 17 9.19 -7.44 -10.85
C PHE A 17 8.38 -8.41 -9.96
N VAL A 18 8.12 -8.02 -8.71
CA VAL A 18 7.30 -8.77 -7.75
C VAL A 18 6.03 -7.97 -7.46
N LEU A 19 4.87 -8.60 -7.56
CA LEU A 19 3.59 -7.94 -7.30
C LEU A 19 3.14 -8.20 -5.86
N PHE A 20 2.99 -7.11 -5.09
CA PHE A 20 2.28 -7.09 -3.81
C PHE A 20 0.87 -6.54 -4.08
N GLY A 21 -0.10 -7.42 -4.23
CA GLY A 21 -1.45 -7.04 -4.67
C GLY A 21 -2.55 -7.76 -3.90
N GLY A 22 -3.77 -7.21 -3.95
CA GLY A 22 -4.92 -7.79 -3.26
C GLY A 22 -6.00 -6.77 -2.97
N ILE A 23 -6.62 -6.85 -1.79
CA ILE A 23 -7.72 -5.98 -1.37
C ILE A 23 -7.30 -5.02 -0.27
N ASN A 24 -7.94 -3.85 -0.22
CA ASN A 24 -7.55 -2.82 0.74
C ASN A 24 -7.83 -3.23 2.19
N VAL A 25 -8.95 -3.90 2.44
CA VAL A 25 -9.36 -4.44 3.73
C VAL A 25 -10.09 -5.77 3.52
N LEU A 26 -9.96 -6.68 4.46
CA LEU A 26 -10.74 -7.92 4.48
C LEU A 26 -12.20 -7.57 4.77
N GLU A 27 -13.06 -7.58 3.76
CA GLU A 27 -14.49 -7.35 3.92
C GLU A 27 -15.23 -8.65 4.20
N SER A 28 -14.80 -9.72 3.55
CA SER A 28 -15.26 -11.10 3.80
C SER A 28 -14.21 -12.11 3.34
N ARG A 29 -14.31 -13.32 3.89
CA ARG A 29 -13.50 -14.46 3.43
C ARG A 29 -13.67 -14.72 1.92
N ASP A 30 -14.92 -14.77 1.45
CA ASP A 30 -15.23 -15.07 0.05
C ASP A 30 -14.64 -14.03 -0.92
N LEU A 31 -14.67 -12.75 -0.56
CA LEU A 31 -14.05 -11.70 -1.36
C LEU A 31 -12.52 -11.87 -1.40
N ALA A 32 -11.90 -12.18 -0.26
CA ALA A 32 -10.46 -12.41 -0.19
C ALA A 32 -10.04 -13.60 -1.07
N MET A 33 -10.78 -14.72 -0.99
CA MET A 33 -10.50 -15.92 -1.79
C MET A 33 -10.64 -15.65 -3.29
N ARG A 34 -11.74 -15.06 -3.73
CA ARG A 34 -11.95 -14.72 -5.16
C ARG A 34 -10.91 -13.73 -5.68
N ALA A 35 -10.58 -12.72 -4.88
CA ALA A 35 -9.55 -11.75 -5.28
C ALA A 35 -8.19 -12.43 -5.40
N CYS A 36 -7.79 -13.24 -4.43
CA CYS A 36 -6.53 -13.97 -4.49
C CYS A 36 -6.45 -14.91 -5.69
N GLU A 37 -7.51 -15.68 -5.94
CA GLU A 37 -7.61 -16.57 -7.11
C GLU A 37 -7.35 -15.84 -8.42
N GLU A 38 -7.99 -14.69 -8.61
CA GLU A 38 -7.82 -13.90 -9.84
C GLU A 38 -6.39 -13.33 -9.97
N TYR A 39 -5.81 -12.84 -8.86
CA TYR A 39 -4.41 -12.40 -8.86
C TYR A 39 -3.46 -13.56 -9.20
N VAL A 40 -3.65 -14.72 -8.59
CA VAL A 40 -2.84 -15.93 -8.86
C VAL A 40 -2.96 -16.32 -10.33
N ARG A 41 -4.18 -16.41 -10.85
CA ARG A 41 -4.43 -16.75 -12.26
C ARG A 41 -3.69 -15.82 -13.23
N VAL A 42 -3.76 -14.50 -12.99
CA VAL A 42 -3.12 -13.50 -13.85
C VAL A 42 -1.60 -13.52 -13.70
N THR A 43 -1.10 -13.56 -12.48
CA THR A 43 0.35 -13.51 -12.23
C THR A 43 1.06 -14.77 -12.69
N GLN A 44 0.46 -15.94 -12.54
CA GLN A 44 0.98 -17.19 -13.10
C GLN A 44 1.06 -17.13 -14.62
N LYS A 45 0.00 -16.64 -15.29
CA LYS A 45 0.01 -16.45 -16.74
C LYS A 45 1.13 -15.54 -17.23
N LEU A 46 1.50 -14.55 -16.43
CA LEU A 46 2.52 -13.55 -16.76
C LEU A 46 3.91 -13.90 -16.23
N GLY A 47 4.06 -14.99 -15.48
CA GLY A 47 5.33 -15.36 -14.82
C GLY A 47 5.78 -14.35 -13.77
N ILE A 48 4.84 -13.64 -13.12
CA ILE A 48 5.14 -12.61 -12.10
C ILE A 48 5.04 -13.22 -10.71
N PRO A 49 6.12 -13.17 -9.88
CA PRO A 49 6.04 -13.56 -8.48
C PRO A 49 5.03 -12.68 -7.73
N TYR A 50 4.26 -13.30 -6.83
CA TYR A 50 3.09 -12.66 -6.22
C TYR A 50 3.03 -12.85 -4.71
N VAL A 51 2.67 -11.78 -4.01
CA VAL A 51 2.39 -11.74 -2.57
C VAL A 51 0.99 -11.15 -2.36
N PHE A 52 0.09 -11.90 -1.70
CA PHE A 52 -1.26 -11.41 -1.42
C PHE A 52 -1.26 -10.37 -0.30
N LYS A 53 -1.85 -9.20 -0.58
CA LYS A 53 -1.95 -8.11 0.40
C LYS A 53 -3.39 -7.81 0.78
N ALA A 54 -3.64 -7.77 2.09
CA ALA A 54 -4.88 -7.22 2.65
C ALA A 54 -4.61 -6.64 4.05
N SER A 55 -5.57 -5.87 4.59
CA SER A 55 -5.52 -5.42 5.99
C SER A 55 -6.64 -6.07 6.79
N PHE A 56 -6.34 -6.58 7.97
CA PHE A 56 -7.35 -7.10 8.90
C PHE A 56 -8.05 -5.98 9.67
N ASP A 57 -7.42 -4.82 9.77
CA ASP A 57 -7.97 -3.60 10.37
C ASP A 57 -7.48 -2.36 9.62
N LYS A 58 -8.35 -1.39 9.45
CA LYS A 58 -8.04 -0.04 8.98
C LYS A 58 -8.10 0.95 10.13
N ALA A 59 -7.13 0.87 11.04
CA ALA A 59 -7.07 1.65 12.27
C ALA A 59 -7.06 3.18 12.05
N ASN A 60 -6.68 3.64 10.85
CA ASN A 60 -6.55 5.06 10.50
C ASN A 60 -7.70 5.64 9.66
N ARG A 61 -8.91 5.08 9.77
CA ARG A 61 -10.10 5.62 9.09
C ARG A 61 -10.38 7.07 9.51
N SER A 62 -10.86 7.87 8.57
CA SER A 62 -11.23 9.27 8.85
C SER A 62 -12.49 9.40 9.70
N SER A 63 -13.40 8.41 9.67
CA SER A 63 -14.61 8.37 10.49
C SER A 63 -14.62 7.15 11.37
N ILE A 64 -15.03 7.30 12.63
CA ILE A 64 -15.20 6.20 13.59
C ILE A 64 -16.29 5.20 13.16
N HIS A 65 -17.21 5.63 12.29
CA HIS A 65 -18.31 4.80 11.77
C HIS A 65 -17.91 4.00 10.52
N SER A 66 -16.72 4.24 9.96
CA SER A 66 -16.25 3.51 8.78
C SER A 66 -15.91 2.07 9.13
N TYR A 67 -16.24 1.15 8.21
CA TYR A 67 -15.85 -0.25 8.35
C TYR A 67 -14.32 -0.37 8.42
N ARG A 68 -13.84 -1.02 9.46
CA ARG A 68 -12.40 -1.16 9.72
C ARG A 68 -11.82 -2.50 9.27
N GLY A 69 -12.62 -3.53 9.22
CA GLY A 69 -12.19 -4.91 8.93
C GLY A 69 -12.77 -5.91 9.95
N PRO A 70 -12.46 -7.21 9.79
CA PRO A 70 -12.98 -8.27 10.67
C PRO A 70 -12.27 -8.32 12.03
N GLY A 71 -11.21 -7.58 12.22
CA GLY A 71 -10.33 -7.66 13.39
C GLY A 71 -9.25 -8.75 13.27
N LEU A 72 -8.43 -8.85 14.32
CA LEU A 72 -7.21 -9.65 14.29
C LEU A 72 -7.51 -11.16 14.12
N GLU A 73 -8.33 -11.72 14.97
CA GLU A 73 -8.55 -13.17 15.03
C GLU A 73 -9.13 -13.71 13.71
N GLU A 74 -10.23 -13.12 13.26
CA GLU A 74 -10.86 -13.53 11.99
C GLU A 74 -9.99 -13.19 10.78
N GLY A 75 -9.27 -12.05 10.83
CA GLY A 75 -8.32 -11.70 9.78
C GLY A 75 -7.21 -12.74 9.62
N MET A 76 -6.67 -13.26 10.71
CA MET A 76 -5.65 -14.32 10.67
C MET A 76 -6.20 -15.63 10.13
N ARG A 77 -7.43 -16.01 10.47
CA ARG A 77 -8.11 -17.19 9.89
C ARG A 77 -8.24 -17.07 8.37
N ILE A 78 -8.68 -15.90 7.89
CA ILE A 78 -8.81 -15.65 6.44
C ILE A 78 -7.44 -15.76 5.74
N PHE A 79 -6.37 -15.20 6.34
CA PHE A 79 -5.03 -15.35 5.76
C PHE A 79 -4.54 -16.79 5.74
N GLN A 80 -4.82 -17.59 6.77
CA GLN A 80 -4.52 -19.02 6.79
C GLN A 80 -5.24 -19.76 5.66
N ASP A 81 -6.53 -19.47 5.43
CA ASP A 81 -7.31 -20.05 4.35
C ASP A 81 -6.74 -19.69 2.96
N VAL A 82 -6.34 -18.42 2.77
CA VAL A 82 -5.70 -17.96 1.53
C VAL A 82 -4.38 -18.71 1.29
N LYS A 83 -3.55 -18.83 2.32
CA LYS A 83 -2.26 -19.57 2.22
C LYS A 83 -2.49 -21.04 1.91
N ALA A 84 -3.44 -21.68 2.58
CA ALA A 84 -3.76 -23.09 2.38
C ALA A 84 -4.30 -23.37 0.98
N ALA A 85 -5.13 -22.48 0.43
CA ALA A 85 -5.77 -22.67 -0.87
C ALA A 85 -4.84 -22.37 -2.06
N PHE A 86 -4.00 -21.35 -1.95
CA PHE A 86 -3.24 -20.83 -3.10
C PHE A 86 -1.72 -20.96 -2.97
N GLY A 87 -1.19 -21.33 -1.80
CA GLY A 87 0.26 -21.47 -1.58
C GLY A 87 1.06 -20.16 -1.74
N VAL A 88 0.40 -19.00 -1.64
CA VAL A 88 1.02 -17.70 -1.81
C VAL A 88 1.44 -17.09 -0.47
N PRO A 89 2.57 -16.36 -0.40
CA PRO A 89 2.88 -15.57 0.78
C PRO A 89 1.89 -14.42 0.97
N VAL A 90 1.69 -14.02 2.22
CA VAL A 90 0.76 -12.98 2.58
C VAL A 90 1.41 -11.84 3.37
N ILE A 91 0.88 -10.62 3.19
CA ILE A 91 1.31 -9.41 3.89
C ILE A 91 0.11 -8.68 4.47
N THR A 92 0.25 -8.20 5.71
CA THR A 92 -0.72 -7.29 6.35
C THR A 92 -0.03 -6.21 7.16
N ASP A 93 -0.73 -5.11 7.43
CA ASP A 93 -0.27 -4.03 8.30
C ASP A 93 -0.58 -4.33 9.78
N VAL A 94 0.32 -3.88 10.65
CA VAL A 94 0.25 -4.01 12.10
C VAL A 94 0.21 -2.62 12.72
N HIS A 95 -0.68 -2.38 13.69
CA HIS A 95 -0.94 -1.04 14.21
C HIS A 95 -0.50 -0.85 15.66
N GLU A 96 -0.46 -1.93 16.44
CA GLU A 96 -0.13 -1.92 17.86
C GLU A 96 0.99 -2.92 18.16
N PRO A 97 1.92 -2.62 19.10
CA PRO A 97 3.04 -3.51 19.42
C PRO A 97 2.62 -4.92 19.81
N TRP A 98 1.53 -5.08 20.56
CA TRP A 98 1.03 -6.37 21.02
C TRP A 98 0.52 -7.29 19.89
N GLN A 99 0.13 -6.72 18.74
CA GLN A 99 -0.34 -7.48 17.57
C GLN A 99 0.83 -8.16 16.83
N ALA A 100 2.03 -7.59 16.92
CA ALA A 100 3.15 -7.98 16.05
C ALA A 100 3.45 -9.47 16.08
N GLN A 101 3.57 -10.07 17.27
CA GLN A 101 3.90 -11.47 17.41
C GLN A 101 2.76 -12.38 16.92
N GLN A 102 1.52 -12.06 17.26
CA GLN A 102 0.35 -12.85 16.84
C GLN A 102 0.17 -12.85 15.31
N VAL A 103 0.37 -11.69 14.68
CA VAL A 103 0.30 -11.56 13.22
C VAL A 103 1.45 -12.32 12.57
N ALA A 104 2.66 -12.28 13.14
CA ALA A 104 3.84 -12.95 12.63
C ALA A 104 3.73 -14.48 12.59
N GLU A 105 2.86 -15.09 13.40
CA GLU A 105 2.59 -16.53 13.37
C GLU A 105 1.95 -16.98 12.05
N VAL A 106 1.20 -16.10 11.41
CA VAL A 106 0.42 -16.42 10.21
C VAL A 106 1.00 -15.82 8.94
N VAL A 107 1.42 -14.55 8.98
CA VAL A 107 1.84 -13.83 7.77
C VAL A 107 3.35 -13.91 7.53
N ASP A 108 3.74 -13.72 6.28
CA ASP A 108 5.11 -13.81 5.83
C ASP A 108 5.82 -12.45 5.86
N VAL A 109 5.06 -11.37 5.66
CA VAL A 109 5.56 -9.99 5.69
C VAL A 109 4.68 -9.12 6.58
N LEU A 110 5.28 -8.39 7.51
CA LEU A 110 4.59 -7.42 8.34
C LEU A 110 4.78 -6.02 7.76
N GLN A 111 3.70 -5.27 7.57
CA GLN A 111 3.82 -3.88 7.12
C GLN A 111 3.76 -2.91 8.29
N LEU A 112 4.77 -2.06 8.40
CA LEU A 112 4.74 -0.86 9.25
C LEU A 112 4.01 0.26 8.51
N PRO A 113 2.85 0.73 9.00
CA PRO A 113 2.08 1.79 8.36
C PRO A 113 2.83 3.12 8.31
N ALA A 114 2.57 3.91 7.26
CA ALA A 114 3.24 5.19 7.05
C ALA A 114 3.09 6.16 8.24
N PHE A 115 1.90 6.29 8.81
CA PHE A 115 1.68 7.20 9.94
C PHE A 115 2.35 6.76 11.23
N LEU A 116 2.64 5.47 11.37
CA LEU A 116 3.24 4.86 12.55
C LEU A 116 4.74 4.58 12.40
N ALA A 117 5.34 4.93 11.26
CA ALA A 117 6.70 4.54 10.93
C ALA A 117 7.77 5.11 11.89
N ARG A 118 7.46 6.15 12.65
CA ARG A 118 8.36 6.72 13.66
C ARG A 118 8.15 6.19 15.07
N GLN A 119 7.11 5.39 15.34
CA GLN A 119 6.77 4.86 16.66
C GLN A 119 7.77 3.77 17.07
N THR A 120 8.68 4.11 18.00
CA THR A 120 9.79 3.24 18.37
C THR A 120 9.34 1.91 18.93
N ASP A 121 8.32 1.89 19.81
CA ASP A 121 7.84 0.65 20.42
C ASP A 121 7.26 -0.31 19.38
N LEU A 122 6.52 0.22 18.39
CA LEU A 122 6.01 -0.59 17.28
C LEU A 122 7.14 -1.11 16.39
N VAL A 123 8.14 -0.29 16.09
CA VAL A 123 9.33 -0.70 15.32
C VAL A 123 10.05 -1.84 16.02
N VAL A 124 10.32 -1.72 17.31
CA VAL A 124 10.98 -2.75 18.12
C VAL A 124 10.15 -4.03 18.19
N ALA A 125 8.83 -3.92 18.38
CA ALA A 125 7.95 -5.08 18.40
C ALA A 125 7.96 -5.84 17.08
N LEU A 126 7.89 -5.11 15.95
CA LEU A 126 7.96 -5.69 14.61
C LEU A 126 9.35 -6.33 14.35
N ALA A 127 10.43 -5.66 14.72
CA ALA A 127 11.78 -6.19 14.57
C ALA A 127 11.96 -7.54 15.28
N LYS A 128 11.48 -7.64 16.52
CA LYS A 128 11.58 -8.85 17.35
C LYS A 128 10.85 -10.07 16.78
N THR A 129 9.95 -9.90 15.81
CA THR A 129 9.30 -11.02 15.14
C THR A 129 10.24 -11.81 14.23
N GLY A 130 11.37 -11.22 13.80
CA GLY A 130 12.31 -11.81 12.84
C GLY A 130 11.74 -11.97 11.42
N LYS A 131 10.53 -11.50 11.17
CA LYS A 131 9.89 -11.55 9.84
C LYS A 131 10.41 -10.44 8.92
N VAL A 132 10.14 -10.59 7.64
CA VAL A 132 10.34 -9.51 6.66
C VAL A 132 9.41 -8.34 6.99
N ILE A 133 9.97 -7.14 7.04
CA ILE A 133 9.21 -5.92 7.33
C ILE A 133 9.14 -5.04 6.09
N ASN A 134 7.92 -4.71 5.68
CA ASN A 134 7.67 -3.68 4.68
C ASN A 134 7.43 -2.33 5.35
N ILE A 135 8.40 -1.42 5.26
CA ILE A 135 8.35 -0.09 5.87
C ILE A 135 7.71 0.89 4.88
N LYS A 136 6.49 1.31 5.16
CA LYS A 136 5.79 2.28 4.33
C LYS A 136 6.29 3.70 4.62
N LYS A 137 6.88 4.36 3.62
CA LYS A 137 7.41 5.71 3.78
C LYS A 137 6.28 6.69 4.15
N PRO A 138 6.39 7.39 5.29
CA PRO A 138 5.50 8.50 5.57
C PRO A 138 5.54 9.55 4.47
N GLN A 139 4.38 10.09 4.12
CA GLN A 139 4.31 11.13 3.10
C GLN A 139 4.91 12.47 3.54
N PHE A 140 5.12 12.66 4.85
CA PHE A 140 5.75 13.83 5.44
C PHE A 140 7.28 13.68 5.65
N LEU A 141 7.84 12.50 5.42
CA LEU A 141 9.29 12.28 5.47
C LEU A 141 9.91 12.35 4.07
N SER A 142 11.09 12.95 4.01
CA SER A 142 11.93 12.87 2.81
C SER A 142 12.47 11.45 2.60
N PRO A 143 12.81 11.07 1.38
CA PRO A 143 13.41 9.77 1.09
C PRO A 143 14.65 9.44 1.93
N GLY A 144 15.53 10.44 2.17
CA GLY A 144 16.74 10.26 2.98
C GLY A 144 16.46 9.97 4.47
N GLN A 145 15.37 10.49 5.01
CA GLN A 145 15.00 10.26 6.42
C GLN A 145 14.54 8.81 6.69
N MET A 146 14.29 8.02 5.65
CA MET A 146 14.00 6.59 5.82
C MET A 146 15.16 5.83 6.46
N ALA A 147 16.40 6.31 6.30
CA ALA A 147 17.57 5.72 6.96
C ALA A 147 17.42 5.65 8.48
N ASN A 148 16.81 6.65 9.11
CA ASN A 148 16.61 6.67 10.57
C ASN A 148 15.66 5.55 11.04
N ILE A 149 14.67 5.20 10.23
CA ILE A 149 13.75 4.10 10.56
C ILE A 149 14.43 2.75 10.36
N VAL A 150 15.18 2.63 9.26
CA VAL A 150 15.98 1.43 8.96
C VAL A 150 16.99 1.15 10.09
N GLU A 151 17.66 2.20 10.58
CA GLU A 151 18.62 2.05 11.69
C GLU A 151 17.95 1.51 12.95
N LYS A 152 16.78 2.03 13.32
CA LYS A 152 16.03 1.48 14.47
C LYS A 152 15.73 -0.01 14.33
N PHE A 153 15.38 -0.48 13.12
CA PHE A 153 15.14 -1.91 12.88
C PHE A 153 16.42 -2.73 13.04
N LYS A 154 17.55 -2.23 12.50
CA LYS A 154 18.85 -2.90 12.61
C LYS A 154 19.33 -2.96 14.05
N GLU A 155 19.24 -1.86 14.81
CA GLU A 155 19.56 -1.80 16.22
C GLU A 155 18.67 -2.74 17.05
N ALA A 156 17.41 -2.93 16.63
CA ALA A 156 16.49 -3.89 17.23
C ALA A 156 16.69 -5.34 16.75
N GLY A 157 17.70 -5.60 15.90
CA GLY A 157 18.12 -6.94 15.46
C GLY A 157 17.43 -7.49 14.22
N ASN A 158 16.82 -6.64 13.37
CA ASN A 158 16.19 -7.08 12.13
C ASN A 158 16.65 -6.25 10.92
N ASP A 159 17.27 -6.91 9.95
CA ASP A 159 17.73 -6.34 8.68
C ASP A 159 16.92 -6.80 7.46
N GLN A 160 15.89 -7.64 7.65
CA GLN A 160 15.03 -8.15 6.59
C GLN A 160 13.97 -7.11 6.20
N LEU A 161 14.40 -6.05 5.53
CA LEU A 161 13.61 -4.84 5.32
C LEU A 161 13.34 -4.57 3.84
N ILE A 162 12.11 -4.19 3.53
CA ILE A 162 11.66 -3.68 2.23
C ILE A 162 11.10 -2.28 2.45
N LEU A 163 11.51 -1.31 1.65
CA LEU A 163 10.97 0.05 1.69
C LEU A 163 9.81 0.18 0.72
N CYS A 164 8.80 0.97 1.08
CA CYS A 164 7.64 1.20 0.23
C CYS A 164 7.37 2.70 0.07
N ASP A 165 7.57 3.24 -1.13
CA ASP A 165 7.13 4.61 -1.44
C ASP A 165 5.62 4.65 -1.69
N ARG A 166 4.99 5.73 -1.28
CA ARG A 166 3.56 6.02 -1.50
C ARG A 166 3.29 7.50 -1.79
N GLY A 167 4.30 8.21 -2.23
CA GLY A 167 4.27 9.64 -2.47
C GLY A 167 4.61 10.48 -1.23
N THR A 168 4.85 11.74 -1.48
CA THR A 168 5.23 12.78 -0.50
C THR A 168 4.20 13.90 -0.59
N CYS A 169 3.83 14.49 0.56
CA CYS A 169 2.97 15.68 0.60
C CYS A 169 3.71 16.88 0.02
N LEU A 170 3.05 17.57 -0.91
CA LEU A 170 3.50 18.85 -1.46
C LEU A 170 2.38 19.88 -1.27
N GLY A 171 2.55 20.79 -0.32
CA GLY A 171 1.48 21.66 0.14
C GLY A 171 0.36 20.88 0.83
N TYR A 172 -0.87 21.38 0.72
CA TYR A 172 -2.05 20.75 1.32
C TYR A 172 -2.62 19.68 0.37
N ASP A 173 -2.91 18.50 0.89
CA ASP A 173 -3.66 17.41 0.26
C ASP A 173 -3.16 16.88 -1.10
N ASN A 174 -2.04 17.41 -1.62
CA ASN A 174 -1.41 16.89 -2.82
C ASN A 174 -0.33 15.86 -2.48
N LEU A 175 -0.38 14.71 -3.18
CA LEU A 175 0.69 13.73 -3.17
C LEU A 175 1.44 13.78 -4.50
N VAL A 176 2.77 13.80 -4.41
CA VAL A 176 3.69 13.74 -5.54
C VAL A 176 4.61 12.54 -5.34
N VAL A 177 4.81 11.77 -6.40
CA VAL A 177 5.82 10.72 -6.43
C VAL A 177 7.08 11.31 -7.05
N ASP A 178 8.10 11.48 -6.21
CA ASP A 178 9.42 11.85 -6.67
C ASP A 178 10.18 10.59 -7.11
N MET A 179 10.33 10.41 -8.42
CA MET A 179 11.02 9.25 -8.97
C MET A 179 12.53 9.24 -8.62
N LEU A 180 13.13 10.39 -8.37
CA LEU A 180 14.52 10.47 -7.89
C LEU A 180 14.64 10.01 -6.43
N GLY A 181 13.58 10.13 -5.67
CA GLY A 181 13.49 9.68 -4.28
C GLY A 181 13.77 8.19 -4.10
N PHE A 182 13.45 7.35 -5.09
CA PHE A 182 13.81 5.92 -5.07
C PHE A 182 15.33 5.73 -5.03
N GLY A 183 16.07 6.49 -5.85
CA GLY A 183 17.53 6.46 -5.85
C GLY A 183 18.12 6.94 -4.52
N VAL A 184 17.54 7.97 -3.92
CA VAL A 184 17.95 8.48 -2.60
C VAL A 184 17.74 7.42 -1.52
N MET A 185 16.55 6.78 -1.46
CA MET A 185 16.28 5.71 -0.49
C MET A 185 17.28 4.56 -0.63
N LYS A 186 17.51 4.05 -1.85
CA LYS A 186 18.50 2.99 -2.10
C LYS A 186 19.88 3.38 -1.58
N LYS A 187 20.36 4.56 -1.94
CA LYS A 187 21.69 5.04 -1.54
C LYS A 187 21.84 5.19 -0.02
N THR A 188 20.83 5.72 0.65
CA THR A 188 20.93 6.04 2.10
C THR A 188 20.64 4.85 3.01
N THR A 189 20.06 3.75 2.49
CA THR A 189 19.69 2.58 3.29
C THR A 189 20.49 1.31 2.97
N GLY A 190 21.56 1.41 2.19
CA GLY A 190 22.41 0.27 1.82
C GLY A 190 21.77 -0.64 0.76
N ASP A 191 21.09 -0.04 -0.21
CA ASP A 191 20.44 -0.70 -1.35
C ASP A 191 19.34 -1.68 -0.94
N LEU A 192 18.61 -1.39 0.15
CA LEU A 192 17.42 -2.16 0.50
C LEU A 192 16.40 -2.16 -0.64
N PRO A 193 15.66 -3.27 -0.86
CA PRO A 193 14.62 -3.33 -1.88
C PRO A 193 13.58 -2.24 -1.69
N VAL A 194 13.16 -1.60 -2.80
CA VAL A 194 12.13 -0.56 -2.78
C VAL A 194 10.95 -0.99 -3.64
N ILE A 195 9.76 -1.04 -3.06
CA ILE A 195 8.49 -1.23 -3.75
C ILE A 195 7.72 0.08 -3.85
N PHE A 196 6.80 0.16 -4.79
CA PHE A 196 5.98 1.34 -5.02
C PHE A 196 4.49 1.03 -4.83
N ASP A 197 3.85 1.74 -3.90
CA ASP A 197 2.41 1.68 -3.69
C ASP A 197 1.69 2.65 -4.63
N VAL A 198 1.39 2.18 -5.82
CA VAL A 198 0.73 2.96 -6.88
C VAL A 198 -0.69 3.40 -6.50
N THR A 199 -1.34 2.66 -5.62
CA THR A 199 -2.72 2.94 -5.18
C THR A 199 -2.77 4.15 -4.26
N HIS A 200 -1.95 4.14 -3.21
CA HIS A 200 -1.96 5.22 -2.22
C HIS A 200 -1.17 6.46 -2.67
N ALA A 201 -0.33 6.36 -3.69
CA ALA A 201 0.32 7.52 -4.30
C ALA A 201 -0.69 8.48 -4.99
N LEU A 202 -1.85 7.96 -5.36
CA LEU A 202 -2.94 8.74 -5.97
C LEU A 202 -4.08 9.07 -4.99
N GLN A 203 -3.87 8.81 -3.69
CA GLN A 203 -4.90 9.02 -2.67
C GLN A 203 -5.27 10.49 -2.54
N GLN A 204 -6.57 10.75 -2.50
CA GLN A 204 -7.13 12.07 -2.19
C GLN A 204 -8.01 11.94 -0.95
N ARG A 205 -7.90 12.94 -0.07
CA ARG A 205 -8.70 13.02 1.15
C ARG A 205 -9.52 14.28 1.08
N GLU A 206 -10.84 14.13 1.09
CA GLU A 206 -11.77 15.24 1.17
C GLU A 206 -12.21 15.42 2.62
N ALA A 207 -12.31 16.65 3.09
CA ALA A 207 -12.82 16.96 4.41
C ALA A 207 -14.25 16.42 4.56
N GLY A 208 -14.54 15.70 5.65
CA GLY A 208 -15.85 15.11 5.89
C GLY A 208 -16.12 13.78 5.16
N ALA A 209 -15.25 13.33 4.29
CA ALA A 209 -15.43 12.03 3.64
C ALA A 209 -15.17 10.87 4.62
N ALA A 210 -16.05 9.86 4.60
CA ALA A 210 -15.92 8.66 5.44
C ALA A 210 -14.74 7.77 5.05
N ALA A 211 -14.27 7.86 3.81
CA ALA A 211 -13.10 7.17 3.28
C ALA A 211 -12.37 8.05 2.28
N SER A 212 -11.05 7.84 2.15
CA SER A 212 -10.28 8.53 1.13
C SER A 212 -10.64 8.02 -0.26
N GLY A 213 -10.79 8.95 -1.21
CA GLY A 213 -10.85 8.68 -2.63
C GLY A 213 -9.46 8.56 -3.26
N GLY A 214 -9.41 8.49 -4.58
CA GLY A 214 -8.17 8.49 -5.35
C GLY A 214 -8.35 9.23 -6.67
N ARG A 215 -7.24 9.73 -7.23
CA ARG A 215 -7.22 10.20 -8.62
C ARG A 215 -7.39 8.98 -9.52
N CYS A 216 -8.65 8.68 -9.87
CA CYS A 216 -8.91 7.61 -10.81
C CYS A 216 -8.35 7.99 -12.19
N CYS A 217 -7.42 7.22 -12.69
CA CYS A 217 -7.13 7.23 -14.12
C CYS A 217 -8.44 6.88 -14.85
N ARG A 218 -8.86 7.71 -15.81
CA ARG A 218 -10.11 7.53 -16.57
C ARG A 218 -10.25 6.15 -17.23
N ARG A 219 -9.21 5.31 -17.19
CA ARG A 219 -9.17 3.95 -17.74
C ARG A 219 -9.27 2.85 -16.67
N CYS A 220 -9.15 3.16 -15.38
CA CYS A 220 -9.31 2.16 -14.33
C CYS A 220 -10.80 1.91 -14.10
N ARG A 221 -11.31 0.81 -14.60
CA ARG A 221 -12.65 0.31 -14.24
C ARG A 221 -12.58 -0.23 -12.81
N VAL A 222 -13.36 0.33 -11.92
CA VAL A 222 -13.57 -0.24 -10.59
C VAL A 222 -14.71 -1.23 -10.68
N PRO A 223 -14.57 -2.46 -10.17
CA PRO A 223 -15.70 -3.38 -10.05
C PRO A 223 -16.77 -2.73 -9.16
N ARG A 224 -18.01 -2.72 -9.61
CA ARG A 224 -19.16 -2.38 -8.76
C ARG A 224 -19.45 -3.58 -7.88
N GLY A 225 -20.00 -3.35 -6.69
CA GLY A 225 -20.33 -4.39 -5.74
C GLY A 225 -21.32 -5.47 -6.22
N ASP A 226 -21.88 -5.32 -7.43
CA ASP A 226 -22.74 -6.27 -8.14
C ASP A 226 -21.97 -7.21 -9.09
N GLY A 227 -20.66 -7.16 -9.12
CA GLY A 227 -19.82 -7.96 -10.02
C GLY A 227 -19.79 -7.47 -11.48
N SER A 228 -20.47 -6.38 -11.83
CA SER A 228 -20.47 -5.82 -13.16
C SER A 228 -19.35 -4.79 -13.37
N TRP A 229 -18.74 -4.79 -14.55
CA TRP A 229 -17.76 -3.80 -14.97
C TRP A 229 -18.47 -2.58 -15.57
N GLY A 230 -18.64 -1.53 -14.79
CA GLY A 230 -19.27 -0.31 -15.27
C GLY A 230 -18.44 0.40 -16.34
N ARG A 231 -19.03 0.72 -17.49
CA ARG A 231 -18.42 1.67 -18.43
C ARG A 231 -18.41 3.06 -17.80
N PRO A 232 -17.30 3.83 -17.84
CA PRO A 232 -17.30 5.21 -17.40
C PRO A 232 -18.30 5.99 -18.27
N ARG A 233 -19.30 6.61 -17.65
CA ARG A 233 -20.16 7.58 -18.34
C ARG A 233 -19.30 8.80 -18.66
N VAL A 234 -18.85 8.92 -19.88
CA VAL A 234 -18.28 10.15 -20.42
C VAL A 234 -19.45 11.13 -20.53
N ARG A 235 -19.59 12.06 -19.59
CA ARG A 235 -20.39 13.26 -19.84
C ARG A 235 -19.59 14.09 -20.83
N ALA A 236 -19.95 14.01 -22.11
CA ALA A 236 -19.56 14.99 -23.09
C ALA A 236 -20.12 16.35 -22.61
N ARG A 237 -19.27 17.24 -22.13
CA ARG A 237 -19.60 18.65 -22.07
C ARG A 237 -19.61 19.14 -23.53
N ALA A 238 -20.79 19.28 -24.09
CA ALA A 238 -20.96 20.05 -25.31
C ALA A 238 -20.50 21.51 -24.97
N SER A 239 -19.38 21.90 -25.55
CA SER A 239 -18.95 23.30 -25.56
C SER A 239 -19.95 24.07 -26.39
N ARG A 240 -20.87 24.79 -25.76
CA ARG A 240 -21.61 25.85 -26.45
C ARG A 240 -20.58 26.91 -26.81
N ALA A 241 -20.30 27.04 -28.09
CA ALA A 241 -19.65 28.19 -28.65
C ALA A 241 -20.55 29.43 -28.36
N GLY A 242 -20.18 30.18 -27.35
CA GLY A 242 -20.77 31.48 -27.06
C GLY A 242 -20.06 32.54 -27.90
N THR A 243 -20.79 33.17 -28.78
CA THR A 243 -20.41 34.33 -29.58
C THR A 243 -19.88 35.43 -28.67
N ASN A 244 -18.63 35.77 -28.84
CA ASN A 244 -17.93 36.84 -28.13
C ASN A 244 -18.34 38.18 -28.79
N ARG A 245 -19.21 38.99 -28.13
CA ARG A 245 -19.36 40.40 -28.43
C ARG A 245 -18.56 41.22 -27.43
N GLY A 246 -17.72 42.04 -27.97
CA GLY A 246 -16.65 42.79 -27.35
C GLY A 246 -17.00 43.57 -26.08
N ARG A 247 -16.03 43.69 -25.23
CA ARG A 247 -15.85 44.76 -24.26
C ARG A 247 -14.40 45.27 -24.35
N PRO A 248 -14.21 46.59 -24.22
CA PRO A 248 -12.89 47.24 -24.35
C PRO A 248 -12.01 46.99 -23.13
N PRO A 249 -10.68 47.19 -23.26
CA PRO A 249 -9.73 46.90 -22.20
C PRO A 249 -9.83 47.95 -21.08
N ALA A 250 -9.89 47.50 -19.83
CA ALA A 250 -9.63 48.31 -18.67
C ALA A 250 -8.15 48.21 -18.30
N THR A 251 -7.48 49.36 -18.31
CA THR A 251 -6.18 49.65 -17.73
C THR A 251 -6.20 49.44 -16.22
N TRP A 252 -5.27 48.76 -15.70
CA TRP A 252 -4.32 48.78 -14.55
C TRP A 252 -3.77 47.40 -14.31
#